data_858b7c718e8086d665cbfaebd1fe8abc
#
_entry.id   858b7c718e8086d665cbfaebd1fe8abc
#
_cell.length_a   1.000
_cell.length_b   1.000
_cell.length_c   1.000
_cell.angle_alpha   90.00
_cell.angle_beta   90.00
_cell.angle_gamma   90.00
#
_symmetry.space_group_name_H-M   'P 1'
#
loop_
_entity.id
_entity.type
_entity.pdbx_description
1 polymer ?
#
loop_
_entity_poly.entity_id
_entity_poly.type
_entity_poly.pdbx_seq_one_letter_code
_entity_poly.pdbx_strand_id
1 'polypeptide(L)'
;MAETSTEVVQRYLQDAIAAEKSFETQLQGFSKEGDNEAVKGAFQQHALETRTQYERLTARLQALGGSTSTAKSILAHIFNLTPKTAQIGHEKEERTTQNLMMAFAVENSECAMYEALATVAEAAGDTQTAALARQIQAEEKATAEKVWNLLAPEALNAFTRITGERAAAASTRRASTV
;
A
#
# COMPACT_ATOMS: atom_id res chain seq x y z
N MET A 1 10.06 33.91 3.40
CA MET A 1 9.26 33.78 4.63
C MET A 1 9.37 32.32 5.07
N ALA A 2 9.37 32.04 6.37
CA ALA A 2 9.32 30.66 6.86
C ALA A 2 7.92 30.08 6.55
N GLU A 3 7.85 28.78 6.20
CA GLU A 3 6.58 28.09 6.04
C GLU A 3 5.83 28.01 7.38
N THR A 4 4.52 28.09 7.32
CA THR A 4 3.66 27.90 8.50
C THR A 4 3.52 26.40 8.83
N SER A 5 3.22 26.07 10.08
CA SER A 5 2.96 24.69 10.50
C SER A 5 1.86 24.04 9.66
N THR A 6 0.82 24.81 9.30
CA THR A 6 -0.28 24.33 8.45
C THR A 6 0.20 23.98 7.03
N GLU A 7 1.04 24.79 6.42
CA GLU A 7 1.60 24.51 5.08
C GLU A 7 2.44 23.23 5.08
N VAL A 8 3.19 22.99 6.15
CA VAL A 8 3.93 21.73 6.30
C VAL A 8 2.98 20.53 6.38
N VAL A 9 1.94 20.59 7.21
CA VAL A 9 0.93 19.51 7.30
C VAL A 9 0.23 19.28 5.97
N GLN A 10 -0.15 20.35 5.25
CA GLN A 10 -0.76 20.26 3.93
C GLN A 10 0.15 19.51 2.93
N ARG A 11 1.46 19.74 2.97
CA ARG A 11 2.42 19.05 2.09
C ARG A 11 2.46 17.54 2.37
N TYR A 12 2.53 17.13 3.64
CA TYR A 12 2.49 15.71 4.00
C TYR A 12 1.15 15.04 3.63
N LEU A 13 0.04 15.76 3.78
CA LEU A 13 -1.27 15.28 3.29
C LEU A 13 -1.29 15.12 1.77
N GLN A 14 -0.70 16.06 1.02
CA GLN A 14 -0.60 15.96 -0.43
C GLN A 14 0.23 14.76 -0.88
N ASP A 15 1.32 14.46 -0.17
CA ASP A 15 2.14 13.29 -0.42
C ASP A 15 1.36 11.99 -0.19
N ALA A 16 0.61 11.90 0.93
CA ALA A 16 -0.23 10.76 1.23
C ALA A 16 -1.35 10.57 0.18
N ILE A 17 -2.04 11.65 -0.21
CA ILE A 17 -3.07 11.63 -1.25
C ILE A 17 -2.52 11.13 -2.59
N ALA A 18 -1.31 11.53 -2.95
CA ALA A 18 -0.67 11.11 -4.18
C ALA A 18 -0.26 9.62 -4.15
N ALA A 19 0.20 9.12 -2.99
CA ALA A 19 0.53 7.71 -2.77
C ALA A 19 -0.72 6.83 -2.92
N GLU A 20 -1.78 7.13 -2.17
CA GLU A 20 -3.06 6.42 -2.24
C GLU A 20 -3.62 6.37 -3.68
N LYS A 21 -3.60 7.50 -4.37
CA LYS A 21 -4.07 7.59 -5.75
C LYS A 21 -3.29 6.69 -6.72
N SER A 22 -1.97 6.66 -6.54
CA SER A 22 -1.08 5.81 -7.34
C SER A 22 -1.34 4.33 -7.03
N PHE A 23 -1.46 3.99 -5.75
CA PHE A 23 -1.62 2.60 -5.34
C PHE A 23 -3.01 2.03 -5.68
N GLU A 24 -4.10 2.81 -5.54
CA GLU A 24 -5.42 2.43 -6.07
C GLU A 24 -5.34 1.94 -7.52
N THR A 25 -4.61 2.69 -8.36
CA THR A 25 -4.44 2.35 -9.78
C THR A 25 -3.66 1.04 -9.97
N GLN A 26 -2.62 0.81 -9.16
CA GLN A 26 -1.83 -0.43 -9.21
C GLN A 26 -2.65 -1.63 -8.78
N LEU A 27 -3.40 -1.53 -7.67
CA LEU A 27 -4.28 -2.59 -7.16
C LEU A 27 -5.36 -2.98 -8.17
N GLN A 28 -5.95 -2.00 -8.88
CA GLN A 28 -6.85 -2.26 -9.99
C GLN A 28 -6.17 -3.00 -11.16
N GLY A 29 -4.87 -2.78 -11.36
CA GLY A 29 -4.05 -3.56 -12.28
C GLY A 29 -3.86 -5.00 -11.79
N PHE A 30 -3.39 -5.17 -10.57
CA PHE A 30 -3.15 -6.48 -9.93
C PHE A 30 -4.39 -7.36 -9.90
N SER A 31 -5.57 -6.77 -9.66
CA SER A 31 -6.85 -7.50 -9.64
C SER A 31 -7.25 -8.12 -10.99
N LYS A 32 -6.60 -7.71 -12.08
CA LYS A 32 -6.82 -8.25 -13.44
C LYS A 32 -5.79 -9.30 -13.85
N GLU A 33 -4.74 -9.47 -13.04
CA GLU A 33 -3.64 -10.37 -13.32
C GLU A 33 -3.72 -11.65 -12.48
N GLY A 34 -3.03 -12.70 -12.95
CA GLY A 34 -3.01 -13.99 -12.27
C GLY A 34 -4.30 -14.80 -12.44
N ASP A 35 -4.31 -15.99 -11.86
CA ASP A 35 -5.37 -16.98 -12.02
C ASP A 35 -6.10 -17.31 -10.70
N ASN A 36 -5.69 -16.71 -9.57
CA ASN A 36 -6.31 -16.92 -8.27
C ASN A 36 -7.42 -15.89 -8.03
N GLU A 37 -8.68 -16.30 -8.17
CA GLU A 37 -9.83 -15.41 -7.99
C GLU A 37 -9.96 -14.86 -6.56
N ALA A 38 -9.52 -15.59 -5.54
CA ALA A 38 -9.54 -15.10 -4.17
C ALA A 38 -8.54 -13.94 -3.98
N VAL A 39 -7.34 -14.03 -4.57
CA VAL A 39 -6.34 -12.95 -4.52
C VAL A 39 -6.78 -11.76 -5.36
N LYS A 40 -7.38 -11.99 -6.54
CA LYS A 40 -7.98 -10.91 -7.33
C LYS A 40 -9.05 -10.15 -6.56
N GLY A 41 -9.94 -10.88 -5.87
CA GLY A 41 -10.96 -10.29 -5.01
C GLY A 41 -10.36 -9.48 -3.85
N ALA A 42 -9.27 -9.97 -3.25
CA ALA A 42 -8.54 -9.25 -2.22
C ALA A 42 -7.97 -7.92 -2.75
N PHE A 43 -7.36 -7.91 -3.93
CA PHE A 43 -6.88 -6.66 -4.56
C PHE A 43 -8.01 -5.71 -4.93
N GLN A 44 -9.17 -6.21 -5.38
CA GLN A 44 -10.34 -5.36 -5.64
C GLN A 44 -10.86 -4.68 -4.36
N GLN A 45 -10.99 -5.46 -3.29
CA GLN A 45 -11.42 -4.93 -2.00
C GLN A 45 -10.43 -3.91 -1.46
N HIS A 46 -9.14 -4.21 -1.56
CA HIS A 46 -8.08 -3.31 -1.14
C HIS A 46 -8.10 -1.98 -1.94
N ALA A 47 -8.30 -2.02 -3.26
CA ALA A 47 -8.44 -0.81 -4.06
C ALA A 47 -9.61 0.09 -3.61
N LEU A 48 -10.70 -0.49 -3.09
CA LEU A 48 -11.81 0.27 -2.52
C LEU A 48 -11.46 0.89 -1.15
N GLU A 49 -10.70 0.17 -0.33
CA GLU A 49 -10.20 0.67 0.95
C GLU A 49 -9.26 1.86 0.73
N THR A 50 -8.27 1.73 -0.15
CA THR A 50 -7.34 2.78 -0.59
C THR A 50 -8.09 4.02 -1.13
N ARG A 51 -9.12 3.81 -1.94
CA ARG A 51 -9.96 4.92 -2.43
C ARG A 51 -10.64 5.68 -1.30
N THR A 52 -11.16 4.97 -0.30
CA THR A 52 -11.81 5.58 0.87
C THR A 52 -10.81 6.41 1.69
N GLN A 53 -9.58 5.92 1.83
CA GLN A 53 -8.49 6.63 2.50
C GLN A 53 -8.13 7.91 1.74
N TYR A 54 -7.94 7.82 0.41
CA TYR A 54 -7.74 8.97 -0.48
C TYR A 54 -8.84 10.04 -0.30
N GLU A 55 -10.11 9.64 -0.24
CA GLU A 55 -11.24 10.57 -0.09
C GLU A 55 -11.21 11.28 1.28
N ARG A 56 -10.90 10.54 2.37
CA ARG A 56 -10.77 11.09 3.73
C ARG A 56 -9.62 12.09 3.84
N LEU A 57 -8.46 11.77 3.27
CA LEU A 57 -7.29 12.66 3.23
C LEU A 57 -7.57 13.93 2.42
N THR A 58 -8.23 13.77 1.26
CA THR A 58 -8.61 14.90 0.39
C THR A 58 -9.56 15.86 1.12
N ALA A 59 -10.57 15.33 1.79
CA ALA A 59 -11.49 16.14 2.59
C ALA A 59 -10.76 16.88 3.73
N ARG A 60 -9.78 16.22 4.38
CA ARG A 60 -8.98 16.86 5.43
C ARG A 60 -8.08 17.97 4.88
N LEU A 61 -7.42 17.76 3.74
CA LEU A 61 -6.61 18.78 3.07
C LEU A 61 -7.45 20.02 2.72
N GLN A 62 -8.65 19.82 2.17
CA GLN A 62 -9.58 20.90 1.84
C GLN A 62 -10.01 21.68 3.10
N ALA A 63 -10.28 20.99 4.20
CA ALA A 63 -10.63 21.63 5.48
C ALA A 63 -9.50 22.51 6.03
N LEU A 64 -8.25 22.23 5.66
CA LEU A 64 -7.09 23.08 5.97
C LEU A 64 -6.86 24.21 4.94
N GLY A 65 -7.73 24.35 3.94
CA GLY A 65 -7.59 25.34 2.86
C GLY A 65 -6.60 24.93 1.77
N GLY A 66 -6.11 23.68 1.77
CA GLY A 66 -5.21 23.15 0.75
C GLY A 66 -5.96 22.59 -0.47
N SER A 67 -5.22 22.30 -1.53
CA SER A 67 -5.73 21.67 -2.74
C SER A 67 -4.81 20.57 -3.25
N THR A 68 -5.39 19.59 -3.97
CA THR A 68 -4.65 18.46 -4.57
C THR A 68 -3.90 18.81 -5.84
N SER A 69 -4.06 20.04 -6.38
CA SER A 69 -3.57 20.44 -7.71
C SER A 69 -2.04 20.58 -7.83
N THR A 70 -1.29 20.49 -6.74
CA THR A 70 0.16 20.76 -6.70
C THR A 70 1.04 19.55 -6.33
N ALA A 71 0.45 18.40 -6.05
CA ALA A 71 1.18 17.23 -5.57
C ALA A 71 2.02 16.57 -6.68
N LYS A 72 3.23 17.08 -6.87
CA LYS A 72 4.33 16.32 -7.49
C LYS A 72 5.07 15.58 -6.38
N SER A 73 4.46 14.53 -5.84
CA SER A 73 5.08 13.77 -4.76
C SER A 73 6.23 12.91 -5.28
N ILE A 74 7.37 12.99 -4.61
CA ILE A 74 8.50 12.07 -4.82
C ILE A 74 8.06 10.64 -4.49
N LEU A 75 7.18 10.45 -3.49
CA LEU A 75 6.61 9.16 -3.13
C LEU A 75 5.78 8.55 -4.26
N ALA A 76 4.99 9.35 -5.00
CA ALA A 76 4.28 8.87 -6.17
C ALA A 76 5.22 8.29 -7.24
N HIS A 77 6.45 8.77 -7.35
CA HIS A 77 7.47 8.19 -8.23
C HIS A 77 7.99 6.85 -7.72
N ILE A 78 8.14 6.67 -6.41
CA ILE A 78 8.56 5.39 -5.80
C ILE A 78 7.47 4.33 -6.03
N PHE A 79 6.21 4.69 -5.85
CA PHE A 79 5.05 3.81 -6.09
C PHE A 79 4.75 3.57 -7.58
N ASN A 80 5.24 4.43 -8.47
CA ASN A 80 5.17 4.22 -9.93
C ASN A 80 6.29 3.34 -10.51
N LEU A 81 7.16 2.74 -9.67
CA LEU A 81 8.05 1.67 -10.10
C LEU A 81 7.18 0.50 -10.53
N THR A 82 6.99 0.42 -11.83
CA THR A 82 5.97 -0.43 -12.45
C THR A 82 6.22 -1.91 -12.16
N PRO A 83 5.17 -2.68 -11.85
CA PRO A 83 5.24 -4.14 -11.72
C PRO A 83 5.93 -4.83 -12.90
N LYS A 84 5.89 -4.22 -14.07
CA LYS A 84 6.52 -4.74 -15.30
C LYS A 84 8.03 -4.93 -15.19
N THR A 85 8.73 -4.10 -14.44
CA THR A 85 10.19 -4.26 -14.24
C THR A 85 10.52 -5.36 -13.24
N ALA A 86 9.67 -5.56 -12.23
CA ALA A 86 9.79 -6.64 -11.26
C ALA A 86 9.48 -8.03 -11.87
N GLN A 87 8.74 -8.07 -12.97
CA GLN A 87 8.34 -9.31 -13.66
C GLN A 87 9.35 -9.80 -14.71
N ILE A 88 10.45 -9.05 -14.94
CA ILE A 88 11.49 -9.46 -15.90
C ILE A 88 12.19 -10.72 -15.37
N GLY A 89 12.17 -11.79 -16.17
CA GLY A 89 12.83 -13.06 -15.83
C GLY A 89 12.00 -14.01 -14.98
N HIS A 90 10.73 -13.72 -14.78
CA HIS A 90 9.79 -14.56 -14.05
C HIS A 90 8.72 -15.17 -14.97
N GLU A 91 8.23 -16.35 -14.59
CA GLU A 91 7.15 -17.03 -15.31
C GLU A 91 5.78 -16.38 -15.02
N LYS A 92 4.84 -16.61 -15.93
CA LYS A 92 3.48 -16.06 -15.80
C LYS A 92 2.80 -16.48 -14.48
N GLU A 93 3.08 -17.67 -14.03
CA GLU A 93 2.57 -18.30 -12.81
C GLU A 93 3.02 -17.56 -11.54
N GLU A 94 4.15 -16.84 -11.59
CA GLU A 94 4.70 -16.10 -10.45
C GLU A 94 4.10 -14.69 -10.29
N ARG A 95 3.33 -14.20 -11.27
CA ARG A 95 2.81 -12.81 -11.27
C ARG A 95 2.02 -12.45 -10.02
N THR A 96 1.16 -13.35 -9.58
CA THR A 96 0.36 -13.14 -8.36
C THR A 96 1.26 -12.98 -7.14
N THR A 97 2.27 -13.82 -7.01
CA THR A 97 3.25 -13.71 -5.91
C THR A 97 4.00 -12.39 -5.97
N GLN A 98 4.41 -11.95 -7.15
CA GLN A 98 5.14 -10.68 -7.32
C GLN A 98 4.25 -9.46 -7.01
N ASN A 99 2.99 -9.49 -7.43
CA ASN A 99 2.03 -8.46 -7.12
C ASN A 99 1.77 -8.37 -5.60
N LEU A 100 1.69 -9.51 -4.91
CA LEU A 100 1.58 -9.56 -3.45
C LEU A 100 2.83 -9.01 -2.76
N MET A 101 4.03 -9.34 -3.25
CA MET A 101 5.29 -8.79 -2.72
C MET A 101 5.33 -7.26 -2.87
N MET A 102 4.92 -6.76 -4.04
CA MET A 102 4.84 -5.31 -4.28
C MET A 102 3.81 -4.65 -3.37
N ALA A 103 2.61 -5.20 -3.27
CA ALA A 103 1.58 -4.69 -2.37
C ALA A 103 2.09 -4.63 -0.93
N PHE A 104 2.70 -5.70 -0.42
CA PHE A 104 3.27 -5.73 0.93
C PHE A 104 4.34 -4.64 1.16
N ALA A 105 5.19 -4.39 0.16
CA ALA A 105 6.21 -3.34 0.25
C ALA A 105 5.58 -1.95 0.31
N VAL A 106 4.53 -1.70 -0.48
CA VAL A 106 3.78 -0.44 -0.49
C VAL A 106 3.10 -0.21 0.87
N GLU A 107 2.37 -1.18 1.40
CA GLU A 107 1.71 -1.10 2.72
C GLU A 107 2.68 -0.70 3.84
N ASN A 108 3.87 -1.33 3.87
CA ASN A 108 4.87 -0.98 4.88
C ASN A 108 5.43 0.44 4.67
N SER A 109 5.54 0.89 3.43
CA SER A 109 5.96 2.27 3.11
C SER A 109 4.88 3.27 3.53
N GLU A 110 3.61 2.94 3.33
CA GLU A 110 2.47 3.76 3.76
C GLU A 110 2.36 3.82 5.29
N CYS A 111 2.60 2.72 6.00
CA CYS A 111 2.71 2.74 7.46
C CYS A 111 3.75 3.76 7.96
N ALA A 112 4.92 3.84 7.31
CA ALA A 112 5.95 4.81 7.66
C ALA A 112 5.56 6.26 7.27
N MET A 113 4.91 6.43 6.12
CA MET A 113 4.38 7.71 5.66
C MET A 113 3.34 8.27 6.64
N TYR A 114 2.40 7.45 7.09
CA TYR A 114 1.39 7.87 8.07
C TYR A 114 1.97 8.12 9.46
N GLU A 115 3.04 7.42 9.87
CA GLU A 115 3.78 7.77 11.09
C GLU A 115 4.35 9.18 11.00
N ALA A 116 4.98 9.52 9.87
CA ALA A 116 5.53 10.84 9.64
C ALA A 116 4.44 11.92 9.61
N LEU A 117 3.32 11.70 8.89
CA LEU A 117 2.20 12.62 8.83
C LEU A 117 1.59 12.85 10.22
N ALA A 118 1.36 11.80 11.00
CA ALA A 118 0.79 11.91 12.33
C ALA A 118 1.73 12.75 13.26
N THR A 119 3.02 12.45 13.24
CA THR A 119 4.02 13.15 14.05
C THR A 119 4.09 14.64 13.71
N VAL A 120 4.09 14.98 12.42
CA VAL A 120 4.12 16.39 11.96
C VAL A 120 2.82 17.10 12.33
N ALA A 121 1.68 16.45 12.20
CA ALA A 121 0.39 17.03 12.59
C ALA A 121 0.28 17.25 14.10
N GLU A 122 0.78 16.32 14.93
CA GLU A 122 0.88 16.46 16.38
C GLU A 122 1.76 17.68 16.75
N ALA A 123 2.93 17.82 16.12
CA ALA A 123 3.82 18.94 16.34
C ALA A 123 3.20 20.29 15.92
N ALA A 124 2.34 20.30 14.90
CA ALA A 124 1.59 21.46 14.45
C ALA A 124 0.35 21.78 15.30
N GLY A 125 -0.01 20.93 16.26
CA GLY A 125 -1.24 21.03 17.05
C GLY A 125 -2.51 20.62 16.28
N ASP A 126 -2.37 20.01 15.11
CA ASP A 126 -3.48 19.54 14.30
C ASP A 126 -3.88 18.11 14.70
N THR A 127 -4.65 18.02 15.79
CA THR A 127 -5.10 16.75 16.36
C THR A 127 -6.02 15.96 15.43
N GLN A 128 -6.75 16.62 14.52
CA GLN A 128 -7.66 15.96 13.59
C GLN A 128 -6.86 15.24 12.50
N THR A 129 -5.85 15.87 11.91
CA THR A 129 -4.97 15.21 10.94
C THR A 129 -4.18 14.09 11.60
N ALA A 130 -3.66 14.31 12.82
CA ALA A 130 -2.95 13.28 13.55
C ALA A 130 -3.82 12.02 13.80
N ALA A 131 -5.05 12.22 14.27
CA ALA A 131 -5.99 11.12 14.50
C ALA A 131 -6.34 10.37 13.21
N LEU A 132 -6.59 11.10 12.12
CA LEU A 132 -6.85 10.50 10.81
C LEU A 132 -5.66 9.66 10.32
N ALA A 133 -4.44 10.20 10.41
CA ALA A 133 -3.23 9.48 10.01
C ALA A 133 -3.01 8.21 10.84
N ARG A 134 -3.20 8.26 12.16
CA ARG A 134 -3.10 7.08 13.04
C ARG A 134 -4.16 6.02 12.71
N GLN A 135 -5.38 6.44 12.38
CA GLN A 135 -6.43 5.52 11.98
C GLN A 135 -6.07 4.80 10.67
N ILE A 136 -5.66 5.55 9.63
CA ILE A 136 -5.28 4.96 8.35
C ILE A 136 -4.06 4.05 8.54
N GLN A 137 -3.05 4.48 9.30
CA GLN A 137 -1.89 3.63 9.61
C GLN A 137 -2.27 2.28 10.19
N ALA A 138 -3.28 2.22 11.05
CA ALA A 138 -3.76 0.96 11.61
C ALA A 138 -4.48 0.09 10.55
N GLU A 139 -5.20 0.72 9.61
CA GLU A 139 -5.81 0.06 8.47
C GLU A 139 -4.73 -0.57 7.57
N GLU A 140 -3.64 0.17 7.24
CA GLU A 140 -2.51 -0.33 6.44
C GLU A 140 -1.78 -1.50 7.10
N LYS A 141 -1.52 -1.41 8.41
CA LYS A 141 -0.91 -2.52 9.16
C LYS A 141 -1.74 -3.80 9.05
N ALA A 142 -3.06 -3.68 9.19
CA ALA A 142 -3.96 -4.82 9.06
C ALA A 142 -4.00 -5.37 7.63
N THR A 143 -3.89 -4.52 6.63
CA THR A 143 -3.84 -4.92 5.22
C THR A 143 -2.50 -5.57 4.87
N ALA A 144 -1.38 -5.01 5.35
CA ALA A 144 -0.07 -5.65 5.21
C ALA A 144 -0.05 -7.08 5.76
N GLU A 145 -0.69 -7.33 6.90
CA GLU A 145 -0.81 -8.68 7.47
C GLU A 145 -1.67 -9.60 6.59
N LYS A 146 -2.79 -9.12 6.04
CA LYS A 146 -3.61 -9.89 5.09
C LYS A 146 -2.79 -10.29 3.86
N VAL A 147 -2.07 -9.34 3.26
CA VAL A 147 -1.21 -9.58 2.08
C VAL A 147 -0.10 -10.57 2.42
N TRP A 148 0.56 -10.41 3.57
CA TRP A 148 1.60 -11.33 4.05
C TRP A 148 1.11 -12.78 4.12
N ASN A 149 -0.10 -12.99 4.65
CA ASN A 149 -0.68 -14.32 4.79
C ASN A 149 -1.02 -14.99 3.45
N LEU A 150 -1.16 -14.22 2.37
CA LEU A 150 -1.37 -14.75 1.02
C LEU A 150 -0.06 -15.12 0.30
N LEU A 151 1.10 -14.59 0.71
CA LEU A 151 2.37 -14.75 -0.01
C LEU A 151 2.84 -16.20 -0.07
N ALA A 152 2.94 -16.89 1.07
CA ALA A 152 3.50 -18.23 1.09
C ALA A 152 2.62 -19.26 0.33
N PRO A 153 1.28 -19.26 0.47
CA PRO A 153 0.41 -20.11 -0.35
C PRO A 153 0.55 -19.86 -1.85
N GLU A 154 0.63 -18.59 -2.27
CA GLU A 154 0.74 -18.26 -3.69
C GLU A 154 2.11 -18.61 -4.28
N ALA A 155 3.19 -18.38 -3.56
CA ALA A 155 4.52 -18.79 -3.98
C ALA A 155 4.61 -20.31 -4.17
N LEU A 156 3.98 -21.07 -3.27
CA LEU A 156 3.93 -22.53 -3.35
C LEU A 156 3.06 -23.01 -4.52
N ASN A 157 1.95 -22.34 -4.76
CA ASN A 157 1.08 -22.61 -5.92
C ASN A 157 1.83 -22.36 -7.23
N ALA A 158 2.53 -21.23 -7.35
CA ALA A 158 3.36 -20.92 -8.52
C ALA A 158 4.44 -21.99 -8.75
N PHE A 159 5.19 -22.37 -7.72
CA PHE A 159 6.20 -23.41 -7.79
C PHE A 159 5.61 -24.75 -8.32
N THR A 160 4.50 -25.18 -7.75
CA THR A 160 3.83 -26.43 -8.14
C THR A 160 3.37 -26.40 -9.60
N ARG A 161 2.88 -25.25 -10.06
CA ARG A 161 2.41 -25.10 -11.47
C ARG A 161 3.57 -25.08 -12.47
N ILE A 162 4.71 -24.50 -12.11
CA ILE A 162 5.89 -24.43 -12.98
C ILE A 162 6.61 -25.77 -13.06
N THR A 163 6.81 -26.43 -11.92
CA THR A 163 7.62 -27.65 -11.87
C THR A 163 6.82 -28.95 -12.10
N GLY A 164 5.50 -28.90 -11.88
CA GLY A 164 4.66 -30.09 -11.82
C GLY A 164 4.88 -30.94 -10.57
N GLU A 165 5.74 -30.52 -9.66
CA GLU A 165 6.04 -31.22 -8.42
C GLU A 165 5.06 -30.82 -7.32
N ARG A 166 4.51 -31.82 -6.61
CA ARG A 166 3.81 -31.53 -5.35
C ARG A 166 4.85 -31.06 -4.33
N ALA A 167 4.62 -29.88 -3.77
CA ALA A 167 5.45 -29.40 -2.67
C ALA A 167 5.51 -30.47 -1.58
N ALA A 168 6.72 -30.83 -1.16
CA ALA A 168 6.92 -31.60 0.06
C ALA A 168 6.21 -30.86 1.18
N ALA A 169 5.37 -31.56 1.97
CA ALA A 169 4.56 -30.98 3.02
C ALA A 169 5.42 -30.00 3.84
N ALA A 170 5.06 -28.72 3.79
CA ALA A 170 5.79 -27.68 4.50
C ALA A 170 5.73 -28.04 5.99
N SER A 171 6.86 -28.50 6.51
CA SER A 171 7.06 -28.63 7.95
C SER A 171 6.70 -27.29 8.57
N THR A 172 5.67 -27.27 9.39
CA THR A 172 5.18 -26.13 10.13
C THR A 172 6.33 -25.42 10.83
N ARG A 173 6.92 -24.41 10.21
CA ARG A 173 7.74 -23.45 10.92
C ARG A 173 6.77 -22.63 11.78
N ARG A 174 6.68 -23.00 13.04
CA ARG A 174 6.10 -22.18 14.07
C ARG A 174 6.73 -20.79 13.98
N ALA A 175 5.86 -19.79 13.96
CA ALA A 175 6.23 -18.41 14.16
C ALA A 175 7.10 -18.30 15.42
N SER A 176 8.38 -18.01 15.25
CA SER A 176 9.21 -17.48 16.31
C SER A 176 9.11 -15.97 16.14
N THR A 177 8.43 -15.38 17.10
CA THR A 177 8.40 -13.98 17.48
C THR A 177 9.73 -13.27 17.19
N VAL A 178 9.66 -12.17 16.45
CA VAL A 178 10.59 -11.05 16.58
C VAL A 178 9.77 -9.82 16.89
#